data_2278f92623cb6a64003c168cf143bd41
#
_entry.id   2278f92623cb6a64003c168cf143bd41
#
_cell.length_a   1.000
_cell.length_b   1.000
_cell.length_c   1.000
_cell.angle_alpha   90.00
_cell.angle_beta   90.00
_cell.angle_gamma   90.00
#
_symmetry.space_group_name_H-M   'P 1'
#
loop_
_entity.id
_entity.type
_entity.pdbx_description
1 polymer ?
#
loop_
_entity_poly.entity_id
_entity_poly.type
_entity_poly.pdbx_seq_one_letter_code
_entity_poly.pdbx_strand_id
1 'polypeptide(L)'
;ARQALGRERLRDGWALQHLGLAQSLETGRPTEGTLKGENGQDLVFTSSAVVVDGIQKGALSVLTPDVVLTDLQRRLKHSRQAGLRARFTLNDLLGESPSMQTLRVHAQRFAESDAVVYIHGESGTGKELLAHAIHNASPRRHAAFVAVNCGALPESLLESELFGYAEGAFTGARRGGKQGLFELAQDGTIFLDEIADISAAVQVRLLRVLESGEIFRLGGDRPVTVNARVVCSSWKDLVQEVREGRFRADLYYRLTLLRLEMPPLRERLQDMTLLVRHIMRRMGMIHKKMTPEAIELLCSYPWPGNVRELDALLRRYCLMSTSDTCQMPLL
;
A
#
# COMPACT_ATOMS: atom_id res chain seq x y z
N ALA A 1 -25.07 0.35 -0.84
CA ALA A 1 -26.03 1.34 -0.32
C ALA A 1 -27.40 0.69 -0.01
N ARG A 2 -28.02 -0.06 -0.95
CA ARG A 2 -29.34 -0.69 -0.73
C ARG A 2 -29.38 -1.67 0.45
N GLN A 3 -28.30 -2.36 0.78
CA GLN A 3 -28.22 -3.28 1.92
C GLN A 3 -27.89 -2.59 3.25
N ALA A 4 -27.26 -1.41 3.20
CA ALA A 4 -26.85 -0.69 4.40
C ALA A 4 -27.88 0.35 4.90
N LEU A 5 -28.69 0.89 3.99
CA LEU A 5 -29.65 1.95 4.29
C LEU A 5 -31.12 1.50 4.28
N GLY A 6 -31.40 0.29 3.76
CA GLY A 6 -32.75 -0.19 3.53
C GLY A 6 -33.47 0.42 2.32
N ARG A 7 -34.52 -0.27 1.87
CA ARG A 7 -35.25 0.16 0.67
C ARG A 7 -36.10 1.41 0.86
N GLU A 8 -36.59 1.67 2.07
CA GLU A 8 -37.48 2.80 2.35
C GLU A 8 -36.74 4.15 2.43
N ARG A 9 -35.52 4.17 3.00
CA ARG A 9 -34.72 5.39 3.13
C ARG A 9 -34.13 5.91 1.80
N LEU A 10 -34.21 5.13 0.72
CA LEU A 10 -33.79 5.57 -0.62
C LEU A 10 -34.94 6.14 -1.46
N ARG A 11 -36.16 6.14 -0.94
CA ARG A 11 -37.34 6.79 -1.55
C ARG A 11 -37.55 8.16 -0.89
N ASP A 12 -38.11 9.11 -1.59
CA ASP A 12 -38.69 10.36 -1.06
C ASP A 12 -37.70 11.44 -0.57
N GLY A 13 -36.60 11.67 -1.30
CA GLY A 13 -35.72 12.82 -1.03
C GLY A 13 -34.88 12.74 0.24
N TRP A 14 -35.03 11.67 1.05
CA TRP A 14 -34.26 11.46 2.28
C TRP A 14 -32.73 11.48 2.03
N ALA A 15 -32.28 10.85 0.95
CA ALA A 15 -30.87 10.84 0.57
C ALA A 15 -30.31 12.23 0.26
N LEU A 16 -31.12 13.10 -0.34
CA LEU A 16 -30.74 14.48 -0.64
C LEU A 16 -30.50 15.30 0.62
N GLN A 17 -31.31 15.08 1.66
CA GLN A 17 -31.21 15.83 2.92
C GLN A 17 -30.14 15.28 3.87
N HIS A 18 -30.00 13.97 3.95
CA HIS A 18 -29.17 13.32 4.99
C HIS A 18 -27.77 12.92 4.53
N LEU A 19 -27.55 12.82 3.20
CA LEU A 19 -26.25 12.51 2.63
C LEU A 19 -25.48 13.73 2.10
N GLY A 20 -25.89 14.94 2.44
CA GLY A 20 -25.23 16.16 1.99
C GLY A 20 -25.22 16.35 0.46
N LEU A 21 -26.06 15.60 -0.28
CA LEU A 21 -26.14 15.64 -1.74
C LEU A 21 -26.60 17.02 -2.24
N ALA A 22 -27.59 17.61 -1.56
CA ALA A 22 -28.08 18.96 -1.90
C ALA A 22 -26.97 20.00 -1.75
N GLN A 23 -26.24 19.96 -0.64
CA GLN A 23 -25.13 20.88 -0.39
C GLN A 23 -23.99 20.69 -1.39
N SER A 24 -23.68 19.44 -1.75
CA SER A 24 -22.65 19.13 -2.76
C SER A 24 -23.07 19.61 -4.16
N LEU A 25 -24.38 19.53 -4.49
CA LEU A 25 -24.94 20.06 -5.73
C LEU A 25 -24.90 21.59 -5.78
N GLU A 26 -25.21 22.27 -4.68
CA GLU A 26 -25.23 23.74 -4.61
C GLU A 26 -23.81 24.34 -4.61
N THR A 27 -22.90 23.76 -3.88
CA THR A 27 -21.56 24.33 -3.67
C THR A 27 -20.52 23.82 -4.68
N GLY A 28 -20.80 22.70 -5.38
CA GLY A 28 -19.84 21.99 -6.22
C GLY A 28 -18.69 21.33 -5.44
N ARG A 29 -18.72 21.37 -4.11
CA ARG A 29 -17.67 20.80 -3.23
C ARG A 29 -18.12 19.47 -2.62
N PRO A 30 -17.19 18.55 -2.36
CA PRO A 30 -17.51 17.33 -1.62
C PRO A 30 -18.06 17.65 -0.23
N THR A 31 -19.07 16.88 0.20
CA THR A 31 -19.66 16.96 1.54
C THR A 31 -19.49 15.61 2.23
N GLU A 32 -19.03 15.61 3.47
CA GLU A 32 -18.82 14.41 4.27
C GLU A 32 -19.67 14.47 5.54
N GLY A 33 -20.05 13.29 6.05
CA GLY A 33 -20.79 13.21 7.29
C GLY A 33 -20.95 11.76 7.76
N THR A 34 -21.62 11.60 8.91
CA THR A 34 -21.94 10.31 9.50
C THR A 34 -23.43 10.13 9.65
N LEU A 35 -23.90 8.91 9.48
CA LEU A 35 -25.30 8.55 9.70
C LEU A 35 -25.42 7.13 10.28
N LYS A 36 -26.52 6.82 10.94
CA LYS A 36 -26.81 5.47 11.43
C LYS A 36 -27.53 4.64 10.36
N GLY A 37 -26.97 3.49 10.04
CA GLY A 37 -27.61 2.48 9.20
C GLY A 37 -28.80 1.79 9.93
N GLU A 38 -29.53 0.97 9.19
CA GLU A 38 -30.70 0.22 9.73
C GLU A 38 -30.36 -0.70 10.91
N ASN A 39 -29.16 -1.27 10.91
CA ASN A 39 -28.70 -2.18 11.98
C ASN A 39 -28.01 -1.43 13.14
N GLY A 40 -28.20 -0.10 13.25
CA GLY A 40 -27.55 0.72 14.27
C GLY A 40 -26.05 0.97 14.05
N GLN A 41 -25.47 0.48 12.95
CA GLN A 41 -24.07 0.70 12.60
C GLN A 41 -23.86 2.14 12.11
N ASP A 42 -22.74 2.73 12.50
CA ASP A 42 -22.36 4.04 11.98
C ASP A 42 -21.78 3.90 10.56
N LEU A 43 -22.28 4.73 9.64
CA LEU A 43 -21.85 4.83 8.27
C LEU A 43 -21.25 6.21 8.04
N VAL A 44 -20.09 6.27 7.42
CA VAL A 44 -19.49 7.52 6.92
C VAL A 44 -19.87 7.67 5.46
N PHE A 45 -20.30 8.85 5.05
CA PHE A 45 -20.57 9.14 3.66
C PHE A 45 -19.72 10.29 3.14
N THR A 46 -19.36 10.20 1.87
CA THR A 46 -18.76 11.29 1.09
C THR A 46 -19.62 11.49 -0.15
N SER A 47 -20.11 12.70 -0.35
CA SER A 47 -20.95 13.07 -1.48
C SER A 47 -20.26 14.11 -2.35
N SER A 48 -20.23 13.87 -3.66
CA SER A 48 -19.59 14.76 -4.63
C SER A 48 -20.50 15.02 -5.81
N ALA A 49 -20.46 16.24 -6.34
CA ALA A 49 -21.15 16.59 -7.58
C ALA A 49 -20.50 15.85 -8.77
N VAL A 50 -21.32 15.32 -9.65
CA VAL A 50 -20.89 14.68 -10.90
C VAL A 50 -21.02 15.70 -12.03
N VAL A 51 -19.89 16.07 -12.62
CA VAL A 51 -19.82 17.02 -13.74
C VAL A 51 -19.38 16.25 -14.99
N VAL A 52 -20.14 16.37 -16.06
CA VAL A 52 -19.83 15.79 -17.38
C VAL A 52 -19.89 16.91 -18.41
N ASP A 53 -18.83 17.10 -19.16
CA ASP A 53 -18.69 18.17 -20.16
C ASP A 53 -18.95 19.58 -19.60
N GLY A 54 -18.49 19.84 -18.36
CA GLY A 54 -18.69 21.11 -17.68
C GLY A 54 -20.12 21.34 -17.17
N ILE A 55 -21.04 20.40 -17.37
CA ILE A 55 -22.45 20.49 -16.92
C ILE A 55 -22.63 19.55 -15.73
N GLN A 56 -23.15 20.08 -14.63
CA GLN A 56 -23.49 19.29 -13.46
C GLN A 56 -24.69 18.37 -13.75
N LYS A 57 -24.46 17.06 -13.74
CA LYS A 57 -25.46 16.03 -14.10
C LYS A 57 -26.11 15.37 -12.90
N GLY A 58 -25.49 15.52 -11.71
CA GLY A 58 -26.02 14.92 -10.50
C GLY A 58 -25.01 14.94 -9.35
N ALA A 59 -25.26 14.14 -8.33
CA ALA A 59 -24.29 13.91 -7.25
C ALA A 59 -24.21 12.41 -6.91
N LEU A 60 -23.05 11.99 -6.45
CA LEU A 60 -22.76 10.61 -6.03
C LEU A 60 -22.40 10.61 -4.55
N SER A 61 -23.00 9.70 -3.78
CA SER A 61 -22.58 9.44 -2.41
C SER A 61 -21.99 8.04 -2.28
N VAL A 62 -20.81 7.97 -1.68
CA VAL A 62 -20.18 6.72 -1.27
C VAL A 62 -20.41 6.56 0.23
N LEU A 63 -20.97 5.41 0.64
CA LEU A 63 -21.19 5.07 2.04
C LEU A 63 -20.24 3.94 2.44
N THR A 64 -19.51 4.16 3.52
CA THR A 64 -18.57 3.17 4.07
C THR A 64 -18.94 2.89 5.53
N PRO A 65 -19.09 1.63 5.95
CA PRO A 65 -19.28 1.30 7.36
C PRO A 65 -18.12 1.82 8.20
N ASP A 66 -18.38 2.49 9.30
CA ASP A 66 -17.35 3.02 10.21
C ASP A 66 -16.46 1.89 10.78
N VAL A 67 -17.00 0.69 10.91
CA VAL A 67 -16.25 -0.53 11.30
C VAL A 67 -15.10 -0.81 10.32
N VAL A 68 -15.28 -0.57 9.01
CA VAL A 68 -14.21 -0.78 8.01
C VAL A 68 -13.15 0.30 8.16
N LEU A 69 -13.55 1.55 8.38
CA LEU A 69 -12.62 2.66 8.65
C LEU A 69 -11.91 2.47 9.99
N THR A 70 -12.64 2.02 11.01
CA THR A 70 -12.10 1.73 12.35
C THR A 70 -11.15 0.51 12.33
N ASP A 71 -11.44 -0.52 11.54
CA ASP A 71 -10.55 -1.69 11.40
C ASP A 71 -9.27 -1.33 10.62
N LEU A 72 -9.38 -0.52 9.56
CA LEU A 72 -8.23 0.06 8.86
C LEU A 72 -7.40 0.96 9.80
N GLN A 73 -8.06 1.81 10.59
CA GLN A 73 -7.39 2.64 11.59
C GLN A 73 -6.80 1.81 12.74
N ARG A 74 -7.44 0.71 13.16
CA ARG A 74 -6.88 -0.25 14.13
C ARG A 74 -5.67 -0.99 13.56
N ARG A 75 -5.70 -1.44 12.32
CA ARG A 75 -4.55 -2.06 11.64
C ARG A 75 -3.38 -1.09 11.54
N LEU A 76 -3.65 0.17 11.22
CA LEU A 76 -2.65 1.25 11.25
C LEU A 76 -2.18 1.54 12.69
N LYS A 77 -3.06 1.47 13.70
CA LYS A 77 -2.72 1.64 15.12
C LYS A 77 -1.89 0.46 15.67
N HIS A 78 -2.23 -0.79 15.33
CA HIS A 78 -1.42 -1.97 15.64
C HIS A 78 -0.08 -1.96 14.92
N SER A 79 -0.03 -1.48 13.69
CA SER A 79 1.21 -1.16 12.98
C SER A 79 2.04 -0.11 13.73
N ARG A 80 1.41 0.91 14.33
CA ARG A 80 2.09 1.94 15.15
C ARG A 80 2.65 1.41 16.48
N GLN A 81 2.03 0.42 17.12
CA GLN A 81 2.46 -0.06 18.45
C GLN A 81 3.37 -1.30 18.40
N ALA A 82 3.17 -2.19 17.41
CA ALA A 82 3.95 -3.44 17.30
C ALA A 82 4.96 -3.46 16.15
N GLY A 83 5.03 -2.45 15.29
CA GLY A 83 5.64 -2.56 13.98
C GLY A 83 6.36 -1.34 13.40
N LEU A 84 6.80 -0.39 14.19
CA LEU A 84 7.77 0.63 13.71
C LEU A 84 9.18 0.03 13.54
N ARG A 85 9.29 -1.29 13.33
CA ARG A 85 10.56 -1.98 13.12
C ARG A 85 10.50 -2.80 11.84
N ALA A 86 11.54 -2.68 11.04
CA ALA A 86 11.73 -3.58 9.91
C ALA A 86 11.99 -5.02 10.41
N ARG A 87 11.32 -6.00 9.78
CA ARG A 87 11.32 -7.40 10.21
C ARG A 87 12.30 -8.25 9.44
N PHE A 88 12.55 -7.91 8.16
CA PHE A 88 13.32 -8.73 7.23
C PHE A 88 14.68 -8.11 6.92
N THR A 89 15.65 -8.95 6.65
CA THR A 89 17.01 -8.60 6.27
C THR A 89 17.29 -9.04 4.82
N LEU A 90 18.44 -8.67 4.26
CA LEU A 90 18.85 -9.14 2.94
C LEU A 90 18.99 -10.67 2.84
N ASN A 91 19.19 -11.36 3.97
CA ASN A 91 19.24 -12.81 4.02
C ASN A 91 17.86 -13.47 3.86
N ASP A 92 16.79 -12.74 4.14
CA ASP A 92 15.41 -13.20 3.94
C ASP A 92 14.96 -13.09 2.48
N LEU A 93 15.72 -12.37 1.63
CA LEU A 93 15.54 -12.31 0.18
C LEU A 93 16.06 -13.59 -0.47
N LEU A 94 15.23 -14.61 -0.53
CA LEU A 94 15.58 -15.90 -1.10
C LEU A 94 15.77 -15.82 -2.61
N GLY A 95 16.83 -16.49 -3.08
CA GLY A 95 17.16 -16.64 -4.50
C GLY A 95 18.66 -16.71 -4.70
N GLU A 96 19.10 -17.63 -5.54
CA GLU A 96 20.51 -17.84 -5.95
C GLU A 96 20.72 -17.41 -7.41
N SER A 97 19.64 -17.04 -8.10
CA SER A 97 19.69 -16.56 -9.46
C SER A 97 20.59 -15.31 -9.61
N PRO A 98 21.27 -15.13 -10.75
CA PRO A 98 22.15 -13.97 -10.99
C PRO A 98 21.40 -12.63 -10.78
N SER A 99 20.14 -12.57 -11.19
CA SER A 99 19.29 -11.38 -10.98
C SER A 99 19.08 -11.07 -9.50
N MET A 100 18.80 -12.09 -8.66
CA MET A 100 18.66 -11.92 -7.22
C MET A 100 19.97 -11.60 -6.50
N GLN A 101 21.09 -12.15 -6.98
CA GLN A 101 22.42 -11.80 -6.45
C GLN A 101 22.76 -10.35 -6.74
N THR A 102 22.58 -9.89 -7.98
CA THR A 102 22.78 -8.49 -8.39
C THR A 102 21.87 -7.55 -7.61
N LEU A 103 20.60 -7.91 -7.44
CA LEU A 103 19.63 -7.14 -6.66
C LEU A 103 20.12 -6.94 -5.21
N ARG A 104 20.60 -8.01 -4.55
CA ARG A 104 21.13 -7.92 -3.17
C ARG A 104 22.35 -7.02 -3.07
N VAL A 105 23.28 -7.11 -4.03
CA VAL A 105 24.47 -6.24 -4.06
C VAL A 105 24.06 -4.78 -4.20
N HIS A 106 23.14 -4.46 -5.12
CA HIS A 106 22.65 -3.09 -5.30
C HIS A 106 21.88 -2.61 -4.09
N ALA A 107 21.00 -3.45 -3.52
CA ALA A 107 20.23 -3.12 -2.31
C ALA A 107 21.14 -2.79 -1.12
N GLN A 108 22.22 -3.57 -0.92
CA GLN A 108 23.22 -3.30 0.11
C GLN A 108 23.90 -1.94 -0.09
N ARG A 109 24.34 -1.63 -1.32
CA ARG A 109 24.96 -0.33 -1.63
C ARG A 109 24.00 0.84 -1.47
N PHE A 110 22.76 0.69 -1.94
CA PHE A 110 21.75 1.73 -1.84
C PHE A 110 21.28 1.95 -0.38
N ALA A 111 21.37 0.90 0.47
CA ALA A 111 21.07 1.01 1.88
C ALA A 111 21.96 2.03 2.62
N GLU A 112 23.21 2.18 2.21
CA GLU A 112 24.20 3.09 2.82
C GLU A 112 23.91 4.58 2.53
N SER A 113 23.09 4.86 1.51
CA SER A 113 22.74 6.23 1.09
C SER A 113 21.40 6.65 1.71
N ASP A 114 21.23 7.94 2.00
CA ASP A 114 19.94 8.53 2.37
C ASP A 114 19.04 8.88 1.19
N ALA A 115 19.53 8.65 -0.05
CA ALA A 115 18.75 8.89 -1.25
C ALA A 115 17.48 8.01 -1.30
N VAL A 116 16.48 8.51 -2.04
CA VAL A 116 15.24 7.76 -2.30
C VAL A 116 15.56 6.50 -3.07
N VAL A 117 14.97 5.37 -2.65
CA VAL A 117 15.06 4.09 -3.36
C VAL A 117 13.69 3.73 -3.92
N TYR A 118 13.61 3.54 -5.22
CA TYR A 118 12.44 3.08 -5.93
C TYR A 118 12.58 1.59 -6.29
N ILE A 119 11.62 0.79 -5.86
CA ILE A 119 11.54 -0.65 -6.13
C ILE A 119 10.44 -0.90 -7.16
N HIS A 120 10.83 -1.30 -8.37
CA HIS A 120 9.87 -1.72 -9.39
C HIS A 120 9.77 -3.23 -9.44
N GLY A 121 8.58 -3.76 -9.76
CA GLY A 121 8.35 -5.17 -9.97
C GLY A 121 6.89 -5.55 -9.79
N GLU A 122 6.52 -6.69 -10.36
CA GLU A 122 5.16 -7.21 -10.33
C GLU A 122 4.63 -7.45 -8.91
N SER A 123 3.31 -7.56 -8.80
CA SER A 123 2.68 -7.93 -7.53
C SER A 123 3.15 -9.32 -7.06
N GLY A 124 3.37 -9.47 -5.76
CA GLY A 124 3.78 -10.76 -5.19
C GLY A 124 5.25 -11.16 -5.37
N THR A 125 6.11 -10.29 -5.93
CA THR A 125 7.55 -10.56 -6.09
C THR A 125 8.35 -10.42 -4.78
N GLY A 126 7.86 -9.65 -3.79
CA GLY A 126 8.51 -9.43 -2.50
C GLY A 126 9.08 -8.02 -2.30
N LYS A 127 8.53 -6.98 -2.96
CA LYS A 127 8.97 -5.58 -2.85
C LYS A 127 8.99 -5.06 -1.40
N GLU A 128 7.95 -5.38 -0.61
CA GLU A 128 7.88 -5.00 0.80
C GLU A 128 9.04 -5.61 1.61
N LEU A 129 9.34 -6.90 1.38
CA LEU A 129 10.44 -7.59 2.04
C LEU A 129 11.79 -6.93 1.71
N LEU A 130 11.98 -6.51 0.45
CA LEU A 130 13.17 -5.76 0.03
C LEU A 130 13.27 -4.39 0.71
N ALA A 131 12.15 -3.66 0.86
CA ALA A 131 12.13 -2.38 1.56
C ALA A 131 12.54 -2.51 3.04
N HIS A 132 12.01 -3.52 3.74
CA HIS A 132 12.47 -3.88 5.09
C HIS A 132 13.97 -4.19 5.14
N ALA A 133 14.46 -4.98 4.19
CA ALA A 133 15.86 -5.38 4.12
C ALA A 133 16.80 -4.19 3.89
N ILE A 134 16.41 -3.24 3.02
CA ILE A 134 17.15 -1.99 2.79
C ILE A 134 17.24 -1.17 4.08
N HIS A 135 16.14 -1.02 4.81
CA HIS A 135 16.17 -0.30 6.09
C HIS A 135 17.10 -0.97 7.08
N ASN A 136 17.00 -2.29 7.27
CA ASN A 136 17.83 -3.05 8.20
C ASN A 136 19.33 -3.06 7.84
N ALA A 137 19.65 -2.89 6.54
CA ALA A 137 21.02 -2.74 6.07
C ALA A 137 21.55 -1.30 6.13
N SER A 138 20.70 -0.31 6.51
CA SER A 138 21.04 1.12 6.50
C SER A 138 21.60 1.59 7.85
N PRO A 139 22.24 2.79 7.89
CA PRO A 139 22.59 3.45 9.13
C PRO A 139 21.38 3.70 10.05
N ARG A 140 20.16 3.81 9.48
CA ARG A 140 18.91 4.06 10.20
C ARG A 140 18.24 2.80 10.76
N ARG A 141 18.90 1.62 10.74
CA ARG A 141 18.34 0.30 11.14
C ARG A 141 17.73 0.25 12.55
N HIS A 142 18.13 1.14 13.43
CA HIS A 142 17.62 1.23 14.81
C HIS A 142 16.49 2.24 14.99
N ALA A 143 16.21 3.03 13.97
CA ALA A 143 15.13 4.02 13.95
C ALA A 143 13.81 3.40 13.45
N ALA A 144 12.77 4.24 13.37
CA ALA A 144 11.44 3.78 12.93
C ALA A 144 11.43 3.36 11.46
N PHE A 145 10.73 2.26 11.16
CA PHE A 145 10.33 1.87 9.82
C PHE A 145 8.81 1.95 9.71
N VAL A 146 8.32 2.92 8.95
CA VAL A 146 6.88 3.18 8.78
C VAL A 146 6.46 2.76 7.38
N ALA A 147 5.63 1.73 7.28
CA ALA A 147 5.12 1.24 5.99
C ALA A 147 3.67 1.65 5.78
N VAL A 148 3.33 2.09 4.58
CA VAL A 148 1.97 2.38 4.15
C VAL A 148 1.75 1.93 2.72
N ASN A 149 0.64 1.23 2.47
CA ASN A 149 0.18 0.93 1.11
C ASN A 149 -0.74 2.06 0.65
N CYS A 150 -0.32 2.79 -0.39
CA CYS A 150 -1.03 3.95 -0.91
C CYS A 150 -2.31 3.58 -1.65
N GLY A 151 -2.36 2.40 -2.27
CA GLY A 151 -3.55 1.91 -2.97
C GLY A 151 -4.64 1.32 -2.05
N ALA A 152 -4.29 1.03 -0.79
CA ALA A 152 -5.23 0.41 0.16
C ALA A 152 -6.16 1.41 0.87
N LEU A 153 -5.88 2.72 0.78
CA LEU A 153 -6.60 3.76 1.49
C LEU A 153 -7.34 4.69 0.50
N PRO A 154 -8.55 5.14 0.84
CA PRO A 154 -9.18 6.27 0.14
C PRO A 154 -8.26 7.50 0.15
N GLU A 155 -8.32 8.31 -0.91
CA GLU A 155 -7.43 9.46 -1.12
C GLU A 155 -7.36 10.41 0.08
N SER A 156 -8.51 10.87 0.58
CA SER A 156 -8.60 11.80 1.71
C SER A 156 -8.01 11.21 2.99
N LEU A 157 -8.18 9.89 3.19
CA LEU A 157 -7.61 9.20 4.34
C LEU A 157 -6.09 9.05 4.18
N LEU A 158 -5.60 8.68 3.00
CA LEU A 158 -4.17 8.58 2.71
C LEU A 158 -3.47 9.91 2.97
N GLU A 159 -4.02 11.01 2.49
CA GLU A 159 -3.45 12.35 2.67
C GLU A 159 -3.37 12.72 4.16
N SER A 160 -4.46 12.51 4.92
CA SER A 160 -4.50 12.77 6.35
C SER A 160 -3.59 11.83 7.17
N GLU A 161 -3.38 10.58 6.74
CA GLU A 161 -2.44 9.66 7.36
C GLU A 161 -0.98 10.08 7.08
N LEU A 162 -0.63 10.39 5.84
CA LEU A 162 0.74 10.75 5.46
C LEU A 162 1.20 12.05 6.12
N PHE A 163 0.39 13.11 6.02
CA PHE A 163 0.79 14.47 6.41
C PHE A 163 0.22 14.93 7.76
N GLY A 164 -0.74 14.18 8.32
CA GLY A 164 -1.44 14.60 9.53
C GLY A 164 -2.42 15.75 9.28
N TYR A 165 -3.08 16.20 10.33
CA TYR A 165 -4.01 17.32 10.28
C TYR A 165 -3.97 18.17 11.55
N ALA A 166 -4.25 19.44 11.40
CA ALA A 166 -4.42 20.39 12.50
C ALA A 166 -5.80 20.24 13.14
N GLU A 167 -5.98 20.76 14.34
CA GLU A 167 -7.29 20.86 14.97
C GLU A 167 -8.24 21.68 14.10
N GLY A 168 -9.47 21.18 13.90
CA GLY A 168 -10.47 21.85 13.08
C GLY A 168 -10.27 21.76 11.56
N ALA A 169 -9.34 20.95 11.07
CA ALA A 169 -9.07 20.80 9.64
C ALA A 169 -10.28 20.32 8.83
N PHE A 170 -11.15 19.53 9.44
CA PHE A 170 -12.42 19.05 8.86
C PHE A 170 -13.39 18.64 9.97
N THR A 171 -14.66 18.44 9.63
CA THR A 171 -15.69 17.97 10.56
C THR A 171 -15.34 16.59 11.08
N GLY A 172 -15.14 16.47 12.41
CA GLY A 172 -14.70 15.24 13.07
C GLY A 172 -13.18 15.15 13.31
N ALA A 173 -12.40 16.18 12.98
CA ALA A 173 -11.01 16.28 13.36
C ALA A 173 -10.85 16.23 14.90
N ARG A 174 -9.89 15.44 15.38
CA ARG A 174 -9.63 15.32 16.83
C ARG A 174 -9.15 16.66 17.40
N ARG A 175 -9.57 16.97 18.64
CA ARG A 175 -8.97 18.06 19.43
C ARG A 175 -7.45 17.83 19.55
N GLY A 176 -6.66 18.85 19.19
CA GLY A 176 -5.20 18.76 19.14
C GLY A 176 -4.62 18.20 17.83
N GLY A 177 -5.47 17.86 16.84
CA GLY A 177 -5.02 17.37 15.55
C GLY A 177 -4.44 15.94 15.58
N LYS A 178 -3.66 15.58 14.55
CA LYS A 178 -3.01 14.27 14.42
C LYS A 178 -1.67 14.41 13.72
N GLN A 179 -0.65 13.76 14.24
CA GLN A 179 0.64 13.61 13.56
C GLN A 179 0.54 12.70 12.33
N GLY A 180 1.23 13.08 11.25
CA GLY A 180 1.35 12.28 10.04
C GLY A 180 2.38 11.15 10.13
N LEU A 181 2.33 10.22 9.17
CA LEU A 181 3.28 9.12 9.07
C LEU A 181 4.70 9.61 8.78
N PHE A 182 4.87 10.73 8.07
CA PHE A 182 6.19 11.37 7.89
C PHE A 182 6.79 11.84 9.22
N GLU A 183 5.99 12.41 10.11
CA GLU A 183 6.45 12.80 11.46
C GLU A 183 6.82 11.57 12.31
N LEU A 184 6.05 10.47 12.17
CA LEU A 184 6.35 9.21 12.87
C LEU A 184 7.61 8.52 12.34
N ALA A 185 7.98 8.77 11.08
CA ALA A 185 9.19 8.25 10.45
C ALA A 185 10.42 9.15 10.69
N GLN A 186 10.32 10.13 11.60
CA GLN A 186 11.41 11.03 11.91
C GLN A 186 12.70 10.26 12.22
N ASP A 187 13.80 10.65 11.54
CA ASP A 187 15.13 10.03 11.59
C ASP A 187 15.17 8.54 11.19
N GLY A 188 14.04 8.01 10.71
CA GLY A 188 13.84 6.64 10.26
C GLY A 188 13.63 6.53 8.76
N THR A 189 12.80 5.57 8.39
CA THR A 189 12.44 5.29 6.98
C THR A 189 10.93 5.19 6.84
N ILE A 190 10.37 5.84 5.83
CA ILE A 190 8.99 5.62 5.38
C ILE A 190 9.01 4.79 4.10
N PHE A 191 8.21 3.72 4.06
CA PHE A 191 7.99 2.90 2.88
C PHE A 191 6.60 3.16 2.32
N LEU A 192 6.56 3.66 1.07
CA LEU A 192 5.36 3.97 0.32
C LEU A 192 5.14 2.89 -0.74
N ASP A 193 4.31 1.90 -0.43
CA ASP A 193 3.96 0.83 -1.39
C ASP A 193 2.86 1.33 -2.33
N GLU A 194 2.89 0.87 -3.59
CA GLU A 194 1.95 1.27 -4.65
C GLU A 194 1.91 2.78 -4.88
N ILE A 195 3.10 3.41 -4.98
CA ILE A 195 3.26 4.87 -5.11
C ILE A 195 2.58 5.43 -6.36
N ALA A 196 2.36 4.64 -7.39
CA ALA A 196 1.65 5.05 -8.61
C ALA A 196 0.16 5.36 -8.38
N ASP A 197 -0.42 4.92 -7.25
CA ASP A 197 -1.85 5.07 -6.97
C ASP A 197 -2.19 6.33 -6.16
N ILE A 198 -1.20 7.18 -5.86
CA ILE A 198 -1.44 8.45 -5.15
C ILE A 198 -2.05 9.51 -6.07
N SER A 199 -2.97 10.29 -5.49
CA SER A 199 -3.62 11.39 -6.21
C SER A 199 -2.67 12.55 -6.53
N ALA A 200 -3.07 13.41 -7.46
CA ALA A 200 -2.31 14.60 -7.82
C ALA A 200 -2.01 15.53 -6.63
N ALA A 201 -2.94 15.64 -5.68
CA ALA A 201 -2.75 16.43 -4.46
C ALA A 201 -1.64 15.85 -3.58
N VAL A 202 -1.64 14.54 -3.36
CA VAL A 202 -0.61 13.83 -2.60
C VAL A 202 0.76 13.91 -3.32
N GLN A 203 0.78 13.81 -4.66
CA GLN A 203 2.01 13.96 -5.46
C GLN A 203 2.70 15.32 -5.22
N VAL A 204 1.92 16.42 -5.23
CA VAL A 204 2.45 17.76 -4.98
C VAL A 204 3.03 17.90 -3.58
N ARG A 205 2.34 17.35 -2.57
CA ARG A 205 2.83 17.40 -1.18
C ARG A 205 4.08 16.53 -0.99
N LEU A 206 4.09 15.34 -1.58
CA LEU A 206 5.24 14.45 -1.52
C LEU A 206 6.49 15.07 -2.16
N LEU A 207 6.33 15.73 -3.31
CA LEU A 207 7.42 16.45 -3.95
C LEU A 207 8.06 17.47 -3.00
N ARG A 208 7.26 18.27 -2.29
CA ARG A 208 7.76 19.23 -1.28
C ARG A 208 8.55 18.54 -0.17
N VAL A 209 8.04 17.41 0.34
CA VAL A 209 8.78 16.64 1.37
C VAL A 209 10.15 16.21 0.85
N LEU A 210 10.22 15.75 -0.41
CA LEU A 210 11.47 15.29 -1.03
C LEU A 210 12.44 16.43 -1.36
N GLU A 211 11.96 17.65 -1.52
CA GLU A 211 12.77 18.82 -1.86
C GLU A 211 13.26 19.60 -0.63
N SER A 212 12.34 19.93 0.27
CA SER A 212 12.61 20.79 1.43
C SER A 212 12.70 20.04 2.76
N GLY A 213 12.26 18.77 2.82
CA GLY A 213 12.14 18.07 4.10
C GLY A 213 11.02 18.63 4.99
N GLU A 214 10.03 19.31 4.41
CA GLU A 214 8.95 19.94 5.16
C GLU A 214 7.58 19.37 4.78
N ILE A 215 6.73 19.20 5.77
CA ILE A 215 5.32 18.88 5.59
C ILE A 215 4.44 20.00 6.14
N PHE A 216 3.24 20.12 5.57
CA PHE A 216 2.16 20.92 6.13
C PHE A 216 1.02 20.00 6.53
N ARG A 217 0.59 20.03 7.78
CA ARG A 217 -0.59 19.31 8.22
C ARG A 217 -1.83 19.85 7.49
N LEU A 218 -2.79 19.00 7.22
CA LEU A 218 -4.05 19.43 6.62
C LEU A 218 -4.73 20.49 7.50
N GLY A 219 -5.18 21.60 6.90
CA GLY A 219 -5.74 22.74 7.64
C GLY A 219 -4.75 23.50 8.50
N GLY A 220 -3.45 23.17 8.47
CA GLY A 220 -2.40 23.89 9.19
C GLY A 220 -1.63 24.86 8.29
N ASP A 221 -1.12 25.93 8.88
CA ASP A 221 -0.34 26.98 8.24
C ASP A 221 1.17 26.91 8.54
N ARG A 222 1.57 26.04 9.47
CA ARG A 222 2.97 25.94 9.93
C ARG A 222 3.65 24.73 9.29
N PRO A 223 4.86 24.91 8.72
CA PRO A 223 5.68 23.80 8.27
C PRO A 223 6.20 23.00 9.46
N VAL A 224 6.31 21.69 9.28
CA VAL A 224 6.95 20.77 10.21
C VAL A 224 8.12 20.12 9.47
N THR A 225 9.33 20.30 9.96
CA THR A 225 10.53 19.69 9.38
C THR A 225 10.56 18.21 9.71
N VAL A 226 10.79 17.37 8.68
CA VAL A 226 10.88 15.92 8.80
C VAL A 226 12.18 15.42 8.13
N ASN A 227 12.88 14.51 8.81
CA ASN A 227 14.07 13.84 8.30
C ASN A 227 13.75 12.34 8.12
N ALA A 228 12.84 12.02 7.20
CA ALA A 228 12.47 10.63 6.90
C ALA A 228 13.12 10.21 5.57
N ARG A 229 13.87 9.09 5.58
CA ARG A 229 14.32 8.44 4.36
C ARG A 229 13.12 7.81 3.65
N VAL A 230 12.99 8.02 2.34
CA VAL A 230 11.89 7.46 1.56
C VAL A 230 12.37 6.23 0.78
N VAL A 231 11.65 5.13 0.93
CA VAL A 231 11.67 3.96 0.04
C VAL A 231 10.28 3.85 -0.55
N CYS A 232 10.16 3.65 -1.85
CA CYS A 232 8.84 3.49 -2.48
C CYS A 232 8.82 2.33 -3.46
N SER A 233 7.63 1.81 -3.75
CA SER A 233 7.48 0.72 -4.72
C SER A 233 6.26 0.92 -5.63
N SER A 234 6.33 0.30 -6.81
CA SER A 234 5.20 0.20 -7.74
C SER A 234 5.31 -1.07 -8.59
N TRP A 235 4.16 -1.61 -8.97
CA TRP A 235 4.06 -2.61 -10.02
C TRP A 235 3.77 -1.96 -11.39
N LYS A 236 3.22 -0.73 -11.40
CA LYS A 236 2.96 0.05 -12.62
C LYS A 236 4.26 0.70 -13.10
N ASP A 237 4.40 0.82 -14.41
CA ASP A 237 5.48 1.59 -15.00
C ASP A 237 5.23 3.09 -14.82
N LEU A 238 5.98 3.73 -13.94
CA LEU A 238 5.85 5.17 -13.67
C LEU A 238 6.15 6.02 -14.93
N VAL A 239 6.97 5.54 -15.88
CA VAL A 239 7.22 6.26 -17.14
C VAL A 239 5.95 6.33 -17.96
N GLN A 240 5.19 5.23 -18.02
CA GLN A 240 3.89 5.20 -18.69
C GLN A 240 2.89 6.10 -17.98
N GLU A 241 2.82 6.05 -16.63
CA GLU A 241 1.92 6.91 -15.84
C GLU A 241 2.20 8.40 -16.07
N VAL A 242 3.48 8.79 -16.22
CA VAL A 242 3.88 10.16 -16.58
C VAL A 242 3.42 10.53 -18.00
N ARG A 243 3.62 9.64 -18.99
CA ARG A 243 3.18 9.88 -20.38
C ARG A 243 1.67 10.07 -20.51
N GLU A 244 0.91 9.35 -19.68
CA GLU A 244 -0.55 9.41 -19.65
C GLU A 244 -1.08 10.53 -18.72
N GLY A 245 -0.22 11.33 -18.12
CA GLY A 245 -0.59 12.48 -17.29
C GLY A 245 -1.14 12.13 -15.90
N ARG A 246 -1.07 10.86 -15.48
CA ARG A 246 -1.50 10.43 -14.15
C ARG A 246 -0.44 10.60 -13.07
N PHE A 247 0.82 10.71 -13.48
CA PHE A 247 1.94 10.93 -12.56
C PHE A 247 2.78 12.13 -13.02
N ARG A 248 3.24 12.95 -12.07
CA ARG A 248 4.04 14.15 -12.37
C ARG A 248 5.48 13.77 -12.75
N ALA A 249 5.99 14.37 -13.78
CA ALA A 249 7.37 14.13 -14.24
C ALA A 249 8.42 14.58 -13.21
N ASP A 250 8.21 15.71 -12.53
CA ASP A 250 9.12 16.23 -11.51
C ASP A 250 9.25 15.24 -10.33
N LEU A 251 8.14 14.71 -9.84
CA LEU A 251 8.13 13.71 -8.78
C LEU A 251 8.79 12.40 -9.25
N TYR A 252 8.52 11.94 -10.47
CA TYR A 252 9.13 10.76 -11.04
C TYR A 252 10.67 10.83 -10.98
N TYR A 253 11.28 11.90 -11.47
CA TYR A 253 12.74 12.06 -11.45
C TYR A 253 13.31 12.11 -10.02
N ARG A 254 12.55 12.61 -9.07
CA ARG A 254 12.98 12.67 -7.67
C ARG A 254 12.90 11.30 -6.98
N LEU A 255 11.90 10.48 -7.32
CA LEU A 255 11.70 9.15 -6.74
C LEU A 255 12.62 8.09 -7.32
N THR A 256 12.97 8.19 -8.61
CA THR A 256 13.68 7.11 -9.35
C THR A 256 15.20 7.26 -9.38
N LEU A 257 15.78 8.05 -8.47
CA LEU A 257 17.23 8.27 -8.41
C LEU A 257 18.02 6.96 -8.22
N LEU A 258 17.58 6.11 -7.30
CA LEU A 258 18.12 4.78 -7.09
C LEU A 258 17.03 3.74 -7.39
N ARG A 259 17.12 3.08 -8.53
CA ARG A 259 16.13 2.12 -9.00
C ARG A 259 16.59 0.68 -8.79
N LEU A 260 15.72 -0.14 -8.20
CA LEU A 260 15.86 -1.57 -8.08
C LEU A 260 14.74 -2.29 -8.81
N GLU A 261 15.09 -3.32 -9.59
CA GLU A 261 14.14 -4.16 -10.31
C GLU A 261 13.99 -5.50 -9.58
N MET A 262 12.77 -5.79 -9.13
CA MET A 262 12.47 -7.07 -8.51
C MET A 262 12.05 -8.07 -9.58
N PRO A 263 12.86 -9.09 -9.89
CA PRO A 263 12.58 -9.99 -11.00
C PRO A 263 11.29 -10.80 -10.72
N PRO A 264 10.41 -10.98 -11.73
CA PRO A 264 9.27 -11.89 -11.61
C PRO A 264 9.74 -13.34 -11.49
N LEU A 265 8.90 -14.20 -10.93
CA LEU A 265 9.27 -15.59 -10.64
C LEU A 265 9.64 -16.37 -11.90
N ARG A 266 8.98 -16.11 -13.04
CA ARG A 266 9.28 -16.74 -14.34
C ARG A 266 10.70 -16.44 -14.87
N GLU A 267 11.35 -15.39 -14.41
CA GLU A 267 12.73 -15.02 -14.79
C GLU A 267 13.78 -15.57 -13.82
N ARG A 268 13.35 -16.26 -12.75
CA ARG A 268 14.21 -16.87 -11.74
C ARG A 268 13.75 -18.27 -11.35
N LEU A 269 13.32 -19.08 -12.32
CA LEU A 269 12.83 -20.45 -12.09
C LEU A 269 13.84 -21.37 -11.41
N GLN A 270 15.14 -21.12 -11.57
CA GLN A 270 16.20 -21.81 -10.82
C GLN A 270 16.07 -21.65 -9.29
N ASP A 271 15.38 -20.63 -8.81
CA ASP A 271 15.11 -20.43 -7.39
C ASP A 271 13.87 -21.22 -6.90
N MET A 272 13.13 -21.90 -7.81
CA MET A 272 11.87 -22.58 -7.48
C MET A 272 12.02 -23.58 -6.35
N THR A 273 12.99 -24.46 -6.44
CA THR A 273 13.22 -25.51 -5.41
C THR A 273 13.53 -24.89 -4.05
N LEU A 274 14.32 -23.82 -4.02
CA LEU A 274 14.66 -23.08 -2.80
C LEU A 274 13.42 -22.45 -2.17
N LEU A 275 12.61 -21.77 -2.99
CA LEU A 275 11.37 -21.11 -2.56
C LEU A 275 10.36 -22.11 -2.03
N VAL A 276 10.11 -23.20 -2.75
CA VAL A 276 9.20 -24.28 -2.34
C VAL A 276 9.64 -24.85 -0.98
N ARG A 277 10.91 -25.19 -0.83
CA ARG A 277 11.45 -25.73 0.43
C ARG A 277 11.27 -24.74 1.59
N HIS A 278 11.53 -23.46 1.36
CA HIS A 278 11.37 -22.44 2.38
C HIS A 278 9.89 -22.26 2.79
N ILE A 279 8.98 -22.18 1.82
CA ILE A 279 7.55 -22.04 2.08
C ILE A 279 7.03 -23.25 2.86
N MET A 280 7.37 -24.46 2.45
CA MET A 280 6.95 -25.68 3.15
C MET A 280 7.51 -25.74 4.59
N ARG A 281 8.77 -25.35 4.78
CA ARG A 281 9.38 -25.27 6.12
C ARG A 281 8.65 -24.27 7.02
N ARG A 282 8.29 -23.11 6.50
CA ARG A 282 7.54 -22.09 7.24
C ARG A 282 6.14 -22.56 7.67
N MET A 283 5.56 -23.50 6.93
CA MET A 283 4.27 -24.14 7.27
C MET A 283 4.42 -25.33 8.24
N GLY A 284 5.63 -25.67 8.69
CA GLY A 284 5.89 -26.85 9.51
C GLY A 284 5.87 -28.18 8.75
N MET A 285 5.82 -28.13 7.41
CA MET A 285 5.71 -29.32 6.53
C MET A 285 7.09 -29.83 6.08
N ILE A 286 8.06 -29.87 6.98
CA ILE A 286 9.46 -30.25 6.70
C ILE A 286 9.58 -31.71 6.23
N HIS A 287 8.65 -32.57 6.66
CA HIS A 287 8.58 -33.97 6.30
C HIS A 287 8.09 -34.21 4.87
N LYS A 288 7.33 -33.29 4.31
CA LYS A 288 6.79 -33.38 2.95
C LYS A 288 7.85 -33.01 1.91
N LYS A 289 7.99 -33.84 0.89
CA LYS A 289 8.95 -33.64 -0.22
C LYS A 289 8.19 -33.49 -1.53
N MET A 290 8.55 -32.46 -2.31
CA MET A 290 8.10 -32.36 -3.69
C MET A 290 8.90 -33.29 -4.57
N THR A 291 8.21 -34.02 -5.48
CA THR A 291 8.89 -34.84 -6.48
C THR A 291 9.56 -33.97 -7.55
N PRO A 292 10.59 -34.45 -8.26
CA PRO A 292 11.19 -33.72 -9.37
C PRO A 292 10.18 -33.31 -10.43
N GLU A 293 9.26 -34.20 -10.78
CA GLU A 293 8.19 -33.94 -11.77
C GLU A 293 7.25 -32.81 -11.30
N ALA A 294 6.95 -32.75 -10.00
CA ALA A 294 6.18 -31.65 -9.42
C ALA A 294 6.92 -30.32 -9.51
N ILE A 295 8.22 -30.29 -9.30
CA ILE A 295 9.06 -29.08 -9.47
C ILE A 295 9.09 -28.65 -10.94
N GLU A 296 9.26 -29.59 -11.88
CA GLU A 296 9.23 -29.31 -13.32
C GLU A 296 7.88 -28.68 -13.74
N LEU A 297 6.78 -29.24 -13.21
CA LEU A 297 5.44 -28.67 -13.47
C LEU A 297 5.34 -27.23 -12.91
N LEU A 298 5.82 -26.97 -11.70
CA LEU A 298 5.86 -25.62 -11.16
C LEU A 298 6.72 -24.67 -12.02
N CYS A 299 7.81 -25.15 -12.61
CA CYS A 299 8.65 -24.36 -13.50
C CYS A 299 8.01 -24.09 -14.88
N SER A 300 7.03 -24.89 -15.29
CA SER A 300 6.34 -24.67 -16.59
C SER A 300 5.24 -23.60 -16.53
N TYR A 301 4.79 -23.20 -15.34
CA TYR A 301 3.73 -22.23 -15.15
C TYR A 301 4.27 -20.78 -15.12
N PRO A 302 3.57 -19.80 -15.70
CA PRO A 302 4.08 -18.41 -15.85
C PRO A 302 4.06 -17.55 -14.57
N TRP A 303 3.36 -17.98 -13.53
CA TRP A 303 3.30 -17.32 -12.20
C TRP A 303 2.88 -15.85 -12.24
N PRO A 304 1.70 -15.47 -12.74
CA PRO A 304 1.26 -14.08 -12.79
C PRO A 304 1.18 -13.43 -11.40
N GLY A 305 0.89 -14.20 -10.35
CA GLY A 305 0.91 -13.74 -8.94
C GLY A 305 2.24 -13.98 -8.22
N ASN A 306 3.28 -14.41 -8.95
CA ASN A 306 4.65 -14.58 -8.44
C ASN A 306 4.73 -15.47 -7.18
N VAL A 307 5.59 -15.10 -6.22
CA VAL A 307 5.80 -15.86 -4.97
C VAL A 307 4.55 -15.89 -4.10
N ARG A 308 3.69 -14.87 -4.18
CA ARG A 308 2.42 -14.85 -3.43
C ARG A 308 1.49 -15.95 -3.91
N GLU A 309 1.39 -16.15 -5.22
CA GLU A 309 0.60 -17.22 -5.82
C GLU A 309 1.19 -18.60 -5.50
N LEU A 310 2.51 -18.75 -5.60
CA LEU A 310 3.21 -19.97 -5.22
C LEU A 310 2.96 -20.34 -3.75
N ASP A 311 3.07 -19.38 -2.83
CA ASP A 311 2.78 -19.58 -1.40
C ASP A 311 1.32 -20.03 -1.18
N ALA A 312 0.37 -19.39 -1.84
CA ALA A 312 -1.05 -19.74 -1.75
C ALA A 312 -1.34 -21.14 -2.32
N LEU A 313 -0.74 -21.50 -3.46
CA LEU A 313 -0.86 -22.82 -4.08
C LEU A 313 -0.32 -23.91 -3.15
N LEU A 314 0.90 -23.73 -2.63
CA LEU A 314 1.54 -24.71 -1.76
C LEU A 314 0.76 -24.87 -0.45
N ARG A 315 0.25 -23.79 0.14
CA ARG A 315 -0.62 -23.85 1.33
C ARG A 315 -1.85 -24.70 1.08
N ARG A 316 -2.58 -24.38 0.00
CA ARG A 316 -3.79 -25.14 -0.38
C ARG A 316 -3.47 -26.61 -0.59
N TYR A 317 -2.40 -26.89 -1.32
CA TYR A 317 -1.98 -28.26 -1.61
C TYR A 317 -1.59 -29.04 -0.34
N CYS A 318 -0.77 -28.46 0.52
CA CYS A 318 -0.36 -29.10 1.76
C CYS A 318 -1.51 -29.39 2.73
N LEU A 319 -2.54 -28.54 2.73
CA LEU A 319 -3.75 -28.76 3.56
C LEU A 319 -4.64 -29.89 3.02
N MET A 320 -4.67 -30.07 1.71
CA MET A 320 -5.51 -31.10 1.08
C MET A 320 -4.82 -32.46 0.93
N SER A 321 -3.48 -32.49 0.90
CA SER A 321 -2.70 -33.71 0.72
C SER A 321 -2.49 -34.44 2.05
N THR A 322 -2.92 -35.70 2.12
CA THR A 322 -2.64 -36.61 3.24
C THR A 322 -1.31 -37.36 3.11
N SER A 323 -0.68 -37.32 1.94
CA SER A 323 0.59 -37.99 1.65
C SER A 323 1.81 -37.16 2.03
N ASP A 324 2.87 -37.80 2.45
CA ASP A 324 4.17 -37.16 2.70
C ASP A 324 4.94 -36.87 1.40
N THR A 325 4.55 -37.49 0.29
CA THR A 325 5.11 -37.24 -1.03
C THR A 325 4.12 -36.38 -1.85
N CYS A 326 4.57 -35.18 -2.21
CA CYS A 326 3.75 -34.23 -2.95
C CYS A 326 3.89 -34.50 -4.47
N GLN A 327 2.90 -35.18 -5.03
CA GLN A 327 2.65 -35.27 -6.47
C GLN A 327 1.57 -34.23 -6.78
N MET A 328 1.90 -33.13 -7.45
CA MET A 328 0.89 -32.13 -7.77
C MET A 328 -0.07 -32.66 -8.85
N PRO A 329 -1.37 -32.66 -8.60
CA PRO A 329 -2.34 -32.73 -9.67
C PRO A 329 -2.36 -31.38 -10.41
N LEU A 330 -2.65 -31.41 -11.68
CA LEU A 330 -2.75 -30.30 -12.66
C LEU A 330 -2.98 -28.92 -12.05
N LEU A 331 -2.10 -27.97 -12.39
CA LEU A 331 -2.28 -26.51 -12.19
C LEU A 331 -3.51 -26.01 -12.91
#